data_fb816b0959d05bbb2697725f41857904
#
_entry.id   fb816b0959d05bbb2697725f41857904
#
_cell.length_a   1.000
_cell.length_b   1.000
_cell.length_c   1.000
_cell.angle_alpha   90.00
_cell.angle_beta   90.00
_cell.angle_gamma   90.00
#
_symmetry.space_group_name_H-M   'P 1'
#
loop_
_entity.id
_entity.type
_entity.pdbx_description
1 polymer ?
#
loop_
_entity_poly.entity_id
_entity_poly.type
_entity_poly.pdbx_seq_one_letter_code
_entity_poly.pdbx_strand_id
1 'polypeptide(L)'
;RYNESISILRKVQQIDGNSSNFSSLISAQKPFGLRTYEQGESSYVEGYLKLYTNKNTGFISREKIVDPNHLIGKHKIYISAAYNAGDTYPHQIINKPFYGEPDSCCTETYLAIGPFASEQEADNAISYMRCRLFRFLVLLLKISQHAAQKVYSLVPIQDFSQSWTDEKL
;
A
#
# COMPACT_ATOMS: atom_id res chain seq x y z
N ARG A 1 28.16 -0.39 -1.93
CA ARG A 1 27.40 -0.32 -3.18
C ARG A 1 26.72 1.02 -3.34
N TYR A 2 26.43 1.67 -2.24
CA TYR A 2 25.64 2.88 -2.27
C TYR A 2 26.12 3.87 -1.21
N ASN A 3 27.31 4.46 -1.37
CA ASN A 3 27.79 5.49 -0.47
C ASN A 3 26.82 6.68 -0.41
N GLU A 4 26.20 6.98 -1.56
CA GLU A 4 25.16 8.00 -1.67
C GLU A 4 23.89 7.60 -0.90
N SER A 5 23.58 6.30 -0.86
CA SER A 5 22.43 5.78 -0.10
C SER A 5 22.58 6.04 1.39
N ILE A 6 23.77 5.92 1.93
CA ILE A 6 24.05 6.16 3.35
C ILE A 6 23.79 7.63 3.69
N SER A 7 24.21 8.55 2.82
CA SER A 7 23.98 9.97 3.05
C SER A 7 22.50 10.34 2.98
N ILE A 8 21.76 9.75 2.04
CA ILE A 8 20.30 9.95 1.91
C ILE A 8 19.59 9.38 3.13
N LEU A 9 19.93 8.17 3.56
CA LEU A 9 19.34 7.55 4.74
C LEU A 9 19.59 8.37 6.00
N ARG A 10 20.81 8.89 6.17
CA ARG A 10 21.13 9.75 7.31
C ARG A 10 20.31 11.03 7.31
N LYS A 11 20.11 11.67 6.16
CA LYS A 11 19.26 12.86 6.03
C LYS A 11 17.82 12.55 6.38
N VAL A 12 17.28 11.45 5.85
CA VAL A 12 15.92 11.02 6.14
C VAL A 12 15.74 10.76 7.63
N GLN A 13 16.67 10.04 8.25
CA GLN A 13 16.62 9.73 9.68
C GLN A 13 16.79 10.95 10.58
N GLN A 14 17.56 11.95 10.16
CA GLN A 14 17.76 13.19 10.91
C GLN A 14 16.51 14.08 10.90
N ILE A 15 15.75 14.04 9.81
CA ILE A 15 14.51 14.82 9.70
C ILE A 15 13.42 14.24 10.60
N ASP A 16 13.43 12.92 10.78
CA ASP A 16 12.32 12.22 11.42
C ASP A 16 12.50 11.86 12.90
N GLY A 17 13.56 12.24 13.52
CA GLY A 17 13.91 12.20 14.99
C GLY A 17 13.13 11.29 15.94
N ASN A 18 12.08 10.63 15.57
CA ASN A 18 11.31 9.64 16.35
C ASN A 18 9.95 9.29 15.74
N SER A 19 9.71 9.55 14.46
CA SER A 19 8.40 9.33 13.87
C SER A 19 8.22 7.89 13.43
N SER A 20 6.96 7.44 13.42
CA SER A 20 6.56 6.19 12.82
C SER A 20 6.94 6.19 11.33
N ASN A 21 7.42 5.06 10.83
CA ASN A 21 7.68 4.92 9.41
C ASN A 21 6.42 4.42 8.67
N PHE A 22 6.47 4.47 7.34
CA PHE A 22 5.34 4.12 6.49
C PHE A 22 4.87 2.67 6.67
N SER A 23 5.75 1.76 7.14
CA SER A 23 5.38 0.36 7.39
C SER A 23 4.25 0.22 8.40
N SER A 24 4.09 1.17 9.31
CA SER A 24 2.99 1.16 10.30
C SER A 24 1.61 1.27 9.65
N LEU A 25 1.52 1.80 8.44
CA LEU A 25 0.28 1.92 7.67
C LEU A 25 0.00 0.69 6.81
N ILE A 26 0.99 -0.19 6.61
CA ILE A 26 0.87 -1.34 5.72
C ILE A 26 0.35 -2.53 6.50
N SER A 27 -0.68 -3.20 5.96
CA SER A 27 -1.21 -4.43 6.55
C SER A 27 -0.24 -5.60 6.39
N ALA A 28 -0.45 -6.64 7.20
CA ALA A 28 0.12 -7.95 6.92
C ALA A 28 -0.50 -8.55 5.66
N GLN A 29 0.05 -9.64 5.16
CA GLN A 29 -0.54 -10.38 4.04
C GLN A 29 -1.93 -10.89 4.42
N LYS A 30 -2.81 -11.02 3.43
CA LYS A 30 -4.22 -11.37 3.63
C LYS A 30 -4.90 -10.43 4.62
N PRO A 31 -5.00 -9.14 4.31
CA PRO A 31 -5.51 -8.16 5.29
C PRO A 31 -6.94 -8.43 5.75
N PHE A 32 -7.73 -9.15 4.96
CA PHE A 32 -9.11 -9.52 5.28
C PHE A 32 -9.34 -11.03 5.35
N GLY A 33 -8.27 -11.83 5.36
CA GLY A 33 -8.32 -13.27 5.48
C GLY A 33 -8.74 -14.01 4.21
N LEU A 34 -8.79 -13.34 3.07
CA LEU A 34 -9.28 -13.91 1.82
C LEU A 34 -8.14 -14.39 0.93
N ARG A 35 -8.30 -15.60 0.41
CA ARG A 35 -7.37 -16.22 -0.54
C ARG A 35 -7.58 -15.71 -1.96
N THR A 36 -6.56 -15.89 -2.81
CA THR A 36 -6.57 -15.44 -4.20
C THR A 36 -7.71 -16.04 -5.04
N TYR A 37 -8.15 -17.26 -4.71
CA TYR A 37 -9.22 -17.92 -5.46
C TYR A 37 -10.62 -17.35 -5.14
N GLU A 38 -10.76 -16.55 -4.08
CA GLU A 38 -12.05 -15.94 -3.75
C GLU A 38 -12.45 -14.91 -4.82
N GLN A 39 -13.64 -15.05 -5.37
CA GLN A 39 -14.17 -14.15 -6.40
C GLN A 39 -15.39 -13.35 -5.92
N GLY A 40 -16.03 -13.81 -4.85
CA GLY A 40 -17.28 -13.21 -4.39
C GLY A 40 -18.41 -13.39 -5.38
N GLU A 41 -19.48 -12.63 -5.18
CA GLU A 41 -20.65 -12.61 -6.05
C GLU A 41 -20.44 -11.58 -7.18
N SER A 42 -20.99 -11.87 -8.36
CA SER A 42 -20.86 -10.98 -9.52
C SER A 42 -21.76 -9.76 -9.45
N SER A 43 -22.86 -9.84 -8.67
CA SER A 43 -23.84 -8.76 -8.52
C SER A 43 -23.91 -8.31 -7.07
N TYR A 44 -24.22 -7.03 -6.87
CA TYR A 44 -24.35 -6.46 -5.53
C TYR A 44 -25.51 -7.13 -4.78
N VAL A 45 -25.27 -7.45 -3.53
CA VAL A 45 -26.24 -7.89 -2.54
C VAL A 45 -26.21 -6.89 -1.38
N GLU A 46 -27.39 -6.50 -0.89
CA GLU A 46 -27.50 -5.54 0.19
C GLU A 46 -26.67 -5.98 1.41
N GLY A 47 -25.85 -5.07 1.94
CA GLY A 47 -24.97 -5.33 3.07
C GLY A 47 -23.64 -5.99 2.70
N TYR A 48 -23.43 -6.36 1.44
CA TYR A 48 -22.15 -6.92 1.00
C TYR A 48 -21.12 -5.83 0.77
N LEU A 49 -19.87 -6.22 0.89
CA LEU A 49 -18.72 -5.36 0.62
C LEU A 49 -18.26 -5.52 -0.81
N LYS A 50 -17.71 -4.47 -1.38
CA LYS A 50 -16.99 -4.56 -2.66
C LYS A 50 -15.68 -5.32 -2.45
N LEU A 51 -15.42 -6.30 -3.29
CA LEU A 51 -14.25 -7.15 -3.22
C LEU A 51 -13.34 -6.88 -4.42
N TYR A 52 -12.09 -6.52 -4.15
CA TYR A 52 -11.06 -6.41 -5.18
C TYR A 52 -10.29 -7.73 -5.26
N THR A 53 -10.32 -8.34 -6.43
CA THR A 53 -9.64 -9.61 -6.70
C THR A 53 -8.50 -9.42 -7.71
N ASN A 54 -7.73 -10.46 -7.94
CA ASN A 54 -6.63 -10.41 -8.91
C ASN A 54 -7.09 -10.26 -10.37
N LYS A 55 -8.35 -10.52 -10.65
CA LYS A 55 -8.89 -10.46 -12.02
C LYS A 55 -9.87 -9.31 -12.23
N ASN A 56 -10.75 -9.09 -11.27
CA ASN A 56 -11.83 -8.12 -11.39
C ASN A 56 -12.34 -7.72 -10.00
N THR A 57 -13.53 -7.18 -9.94
CA THR A 57 -14.21 -6.86 -8.68
C THR A 57 -15.44 -7.74 -8.52
N GLY A 58 -15.83 -7.97 -7.27
CA GLY A 58 -17.04 -8.71 -6.91
C GLY A 58 -17.62 -8.15 -5.63
N PHE A 59 -18.49 -8.92 -5.00
CA PHE A 59 -19.15 -8.56 -3.74
C PHE A 59 -19.09 -9.74 -2.78
N ILE A 60 -18.89 -9.47 -1.50
CA ILE A 60 -18.71 -10.52 -0.49
C ILE A 60 -19.43 -10.15 0.81
N SER A 61 -19.99 -11.16 1.47
CA SER A 61 -20.63 -11.01 2.78
C SER A 61 -19.58 -10.65 3.85
N ARG A 62 -19.94 -9.76 4.75
CA ARG A 62 -19.09 -9.39 5.92
C ARG A 62 -18.74 -10.60 6.79
N GLU A 63 -19.60 -11.63 6.83
CA GLU A 63 -19.37 -12.81 7.63
C GLU A 63 -18.18 -13.65 7.18
N LYS A 64 -17.78 -13.52 5.90
CA LYS A 64 -16.68 -14.29 5.31
C LYS A 64 -15.31 -13.66 5.50
N ILE A 65 -15.23 -12.45 6.05
CA ILE A 65 -14.00 -11.71 6.17
C ILE A 65 -13.62 -11.46 7.62
N VAL A 66 -12.35 -11.23 7.85
CA VAL A 66 -11.80 -10.70 9.11
C VAL A 66 -11.24 -9.31 8.83
N ASP A 67 -11.16 -8.47 9.86
CA ASP A 67 -10.66 -7.10 9.71
C ASP A 67 -9.81 -6.71 10.95
N PRO A 68 -8.64 -7.35 11.13
CA PRO A 68 -7.81 -7.10 12.31
C PRO A 68 -7.30 -5.67 12.41
N ASN A 69 -7.20 -4.96 11.28
CA ASN A 69 -6.70 -3.59 11.23
C ASN A 69 -7.83 -2.55 11.21
N HIS A 70 -9.09 -2.97 11.30
CA HIS A 70 -10.26 -2.09 11.29
C HIS A 70 -10.31 -1.16 10.07
N LEU A 71 -10.06 -1.71 8.88
CA LEU A 71 -9.95 -0.94 7.63
C LEU A 71 -11.21 -0.94 6.77
N ILE A 72 -12.18 -1.84 7.03
CA ILE A 72 -13.37 -1.99 6.16
C ILE A 72 -14.09 -0.66 5.98
N GLY A 73 -14.43 0.01 7.07
CA GLY A 73 -15.16 1.27 7.05
C GLY A 73 -14.31 2.51 6.82
N LYS A 74 -13.05 2.35 6.46
CA LYS A 74 -12.09 3.44 6.36
C LYS A 74 -11.63 3.67 4.92
N HIS A 75 -11.18 4.89 4.65
CA HIS A 75 -10.44 5.20 3.43
C HIS A 75 -9.06 4.54 3.50
N LYS A 76 -8.65 3.89 2.43
CA LYS A 76 -7.43 3.11 2.37
C LYS A 76 -6.88 3.05 0.96
N ILE A 77 -5.71 2.45 0.82
CA ILE A 77 -5.05 2.23 -0.46
C ILE A 77 -4.78 0.75 -0.59
N TYR A 78 -4.94 0.20 -1.79
CA TYR A 78 -4.53 -1.16 -2.11
C TYR A 78 -3.31 -1.13 -3.00
N ILE A 79 -2.39 -2.05 -2.74
CA ILE A 79 -1.19 -2.24 -3.55
C ILE A 79 -0.93 -3.73 -3.70
N SER A 80 -0.50 -4.16 -4.88
CA SER A 80 -0.20 -5.55 -5.14
C SER A 80 0.88 -6.07 -4.17
N ALA A 81 0.62 -7.23 -3.56
CA ALA A 81 1.55 -7.87 -2.65
C ALA A 81 2.77 -8.46 -3.38
N ALA A 82 2.63 -8.75 -4.67
CA ALA A 82 3.71 -9.28 -5.50
C ALA A 82 3.76 -8.54 -6.83
N TYR A 83 4.95 -8.41 -7.40
CA TYR A 83 5.10 -7.90 -8.74
C TYR A 83 6.32 -8.51 -9.43
N ASN A 84 6.30 -8.51 -10.76
CA ASN A 84 7.45 -8.88 -11.57
C ASN A 84 8.14 -7.60 -12.05
N ALA A 85 9.40 -7.43 -11.62
CA ALA A 85 10.27 -6.48 -12.28
C ALA A 85 10.57 -7.04 -13.66
N GLY A 86 9.97 -6.52 -14.70
CA GLY A 86 10.30 -6.95 -16.06
C GLY A 86 11.81 -6.84 -16.32
N ASP A 87 12.28 -7.52 -17.36
CA ASP A 87 13.70 -7.50 -17.76
C ASP A 87 14.14 -6.14 -18.32
N THR A 88 13.22 -5.21 -18.50
CA THR A 88 13.49 -3.87 -19.05
C THR A 88 13.74 -2.83 -17.98
N TYR A 89 14.73 -1.97 -18.19
CA TYR A 89 15.00 -0.83 -17.32
C TYR A 89 14.20 0.39 -17.79
N PRO A 90 13.65 1.22 -16.88
CA PRO A 90 13.74 1.13 -15.42
C PRO A 90 12.79 0.08 -14.85
N HIS A 91 13.28 -0.67 -13.85
CA HIS A 91 12.48 -1.69 -13.20
C HIS A 91 11.32 -1.07 -12.40
N GLN A 92 10.17 -1.70 -12.49
CA GLN A 92 9.03 -1.35 -11.66
C GLN A 92 9.24 -1.92 -10.25
N ILE A 93 9.40 -1.04 -9.26
CA ILE A 93 9.72 -1.45 -7.89
C ILE A 93 8.47 -1.87 -7.14
N ILE A 94 7.38 -1.14 -7.32
CA ILE A 94 6.06 -1.45 -6.79
C ILE A 94 5.03 -1.28 -7.88
N ASN A 95 3.95 -2.07 -7.81
CA ASN A 95 2.82 -1.89 -8.70
C ASN A 95 2.06 -0.61 -8.35
N LYS A 96 1.22 -0.17 -9.29
CA LYS A 96 0.46 1.05 -9.16
C LYS A 96 -0.53 0.95 -8.00
N PRO A 97 -0.38 1.76 -6.94
CA PRO A 97 -1.36 1.79 -5.87
C PRO A 97 -2.66 2.42 -6.34
N PHE A 98 -3.78 2.02 -5.73
CA PHE A 98 -5.08 2.60 -6.04
C PHE A 98 -5.91 2.79 -4.78
N TYR A 99 -6.85 3.73 -4.85
CA TYR A 99 -7.74 4.06 -3.74
C TYR A 99 -8.70 2.90 -3.42
N GLY A 100 -8.84 2.59 -2.13
CA GLY A 100 -9.83 1.67 -1.60
C GLY A 100 -10.89 2.43 -0.80
N GLU A 101 -12.11 2.45 -1.30
CA GLU A 101 -13.23 3.14 -0.65
C GLU A 101 -13.67 2.46 0.64
N PRO A 102 -14.37 3.17 1.55
CA PRO A 102 -15.06 2.53 2.66
C PRO A 102 -16.03 1.43 2.17
N ASP A 103 -16.23 0.42 2.99
CA ASP A 103 -17.03 -0.77 2.66
C ASP A 103 -16.47 -1.56 1.50
N SER A 104 -15.15 -1.60 1.39
CA SER A 104 -14.43 -2.47 0.45
C SER A 104 -13.40 -3.32 1.18
N CYS A 105 -13.03 -4.41 0.55
CA CYS A 105 -11.97 -5.33 0.97
C CYS A 105 -11.24 -5.91 -0.24
N CYS A 106 -10.22 -6.70 -0.01
CA CYS A 106 -9.43 -7.30 -1.07
C CYS A 106 -9.02 -8.73 -0.70
N THR A 107 -8.65 -9.51 -1.71
CA THR A 107 -8.00 -10.81 -1.51
C THR A 107 -6.52 -10.62 -1.14
N GLU A 108 -5.83 -11.73 -0.88
CA GLU A 108 -4.40 -11.72 -0.57
C GLU A 108 -3.50 -11.23 -1.71
N THR A 109 -4.09 -10.99 -2.89
CA THR A 109 -3.40 -10.35 -4.01
C THR A 109 -2.88 -8.97 -3.66
N TYR A 110 -3.56 -8.29 -2.72
CA TYR A 110 -3.22 -6.92 -2.33
C TYR A 110 -2.88 -6.82 -0.84
N LEU A 111 -2.06 -5.83 -0.52
CA LEU A 111 -1.93 -5.30 0.83
C LEU A 111 -2.82 -4.07 0.95
N ALA A 112 -3.30 -3.80 2.17
CA ALA A 112 -4.06 -2.60 2.46
C ALA A 112 -3.19 -1.61 3.24
N ILE A 113 -3.33 -0.34 2.92
CA ILE A 113 -2.58 0.76 3.52
C ILE A 113 -3.59 1.75 4.10
N GLY A 114 -3.43 2.08 5.35
CA GLY A 114 -4.30 3.06 6.01
C GLY A 114 -4.39 2.85 7.51
N PRO A 115 -5.37 3.45 8.15
CA PRO A 115 -6.47 4.24 7.57
C PRO A 115 -6.09 5.67 7.21
N PHE A 116 -6.87 6.28 6.33
CA PHE A 116 -6.80 7.71 6.01
C PHE A 116 -8.11 8.39 6.37
N ALA A 117 -8.07 9.70 6.67
CA ALA A 117 -9.24 10.44 7.10
C ALA A 117 -10.21 10.73 5.95
N SER A 118 -9.72 10.74 4.70
CA SER A 118 -10.52 11.07 3.52
C SER A 118 -9.91 10.43 2.28
N GLU A 119 -10.69 10.42 1.19
CA GLU A 119 -10.18 10.03 -0.14
C GLU A 119 -9.04 10.94 -0.58
N GLN A 120 -9.13 12.25 -0.30
CA GLN A 120 -8.09 13.20 -0.66
C GLN A 120 -6.76 12.88 0.03
N GLU A 121 -6.80 12.52 1.31
CA GLU A 121 -5.58 12.10 2.02
C GLU A 121 -5.00 10.81 1.43
N ALA A 122 -5.84 9.85 1.08
CA ALA A 122 -5.39 8.63 0.42
C ALA A 122 -4.74 8.94 -0.93
N ASP A 123 -5.34 9.82 -1.74
CA ASP A 123 -4.77 10.24 -3.01
C ASP A 123 -3.44 10.98 -2.83
N ASN A 124 -3.33 11.81 -1.80
CA ASN A 124 -2.07 12.49 -1.46
C ASN A 124 -0.97 11.48 -1.06
N ALA A 125 -1.34 10.44 -0.30
CA ALA A 125 -0.41 9.37 0.01
C ALA A 125 0.01 8.59 -1.25
N ILE A 126 -0.90 8.36 -2.19
CA ILE A 126 -0.57 7.75 -3.49
C ILE A 126 0.43 8.62 -4.25
N SER A 127 0.27 9.94 -4.24
CA SER A 127 1.23 10.84 -4.89
C SER A 127 2.64 10.70 -4.30
N TYR A 128 2.74 10.55 -2.98
CA TYR A 128 4.00 10.27 -2.29
C TYR A 128 4.61 8.94 -2.73
N MET A 129 3.78 7.89 -2.82
CA MET A 129 4.24 6.56 -3.25
C MET A 129 4.80 6.54 -4.68
N ARG A 130 4.43 7.50 -5.51
CA ARG A 130 4.94 7.66 -6.88
C ARG A 130 6.26 8.41 -6.95
N CYS A 131 6.67 9.06 -5.87
CA CYS A 131 7.92 9.81 -5.84
C CYS A 131 9.13 8.91 -5.90
N ARG A 132 10.22 9.41 -6.48
CA ARG A 132 11.47 8.66 -6.63
C ARG A 132 12.08 8.27 -5.30
N LEU A 133 12.04 9.18 -4.33
CA LEU A 133 12.58 8.90 -2.99
C LEU A 133 11.86 7.73 -2.34
N PHE A 134 10.53 7.70 -2.40
CA PHE A 134 9.74 6.60 -1.85
C PHE A 134 10.18 5.27 -2.47
N ARG A 135 10.20 5.21 -3.80
CA ARG A 135 10.57 3.98 -4.52
C ARG A 135 12.01 3.55 -4.24
N PHE A 136 12.91 4.51 -4.13
CA PHE A 136 14.31 4.24 -3.79
C PHE A 136 14.45 3.60 -2.40
N LEU A 137 13.77 4.15 -1.40
CA LEU A 137 13.82 3.63 -0.03
C LEU A 137 13.23 2.21 0.07
N VAL A 138 12.16 1.94 -0.68
CA VAL A 138 11.59 0.58 -0.78
C VAL A 138 12.59 -0.37 -1.44
N LEU A 139 13.23 0.06 -2.52
CA LEU A 139 14.19 -0.75 -3.26
C LEU A 139 15.34 -1.22 -2.37
N LEU A 140 15.81 -0.39 -1.45
CA LEU A 140 16.93 -0.73 -0.57
C LEU A 140 16.66 -1.98 0.30
N LEU A 141 15.43 -2.23 0.67
CA LEU A 141 15.03 -3.40 1.48
C LEU A 141 14.40 -4.52 0.67
N LYS A 142 14.05 -4.27 -0.58
CA LYS A 142 13.38 -5.26 -1.40
C LYS A 142 14.37 -6.29 -1.94
N ILE A 143 14.25 -7.50 -1.45
CA ILE A 143 15.12 -8.63 -1.83
C ILE A 143 14.39 -9.73 -2.58
N SER A 144 13.05 -9.61 -2.73
CA SER A 144 12.21 -10.58 -3.41
C SER A 144 11.09 -9.87 -4.16
N GLN A 145 10.28 -10.63 -4.89
CA GLN A 145 9.12 -10.09 -5.62
C GLN A 145 7.98 -9.66 -4.70
N HIS A 146 8.01 -10.02 -3.41
CA HIS A 146 6.98 -9.64 -2.46
C HIS A 146 7.32 -8.30 -1.81
N ALA A 147 6.41 -7.32 -1.97
CA ALA A 147 6.49 -6.04 -1.28
C ALA A 147 5.76 -6.16 0.07
N ALA A 148 6.35 -6.91 1.00
CA ALA A 148 5.82 -7.10 2.34
C ALA A 148 6.00 -5.85 3.20
N GLN A 149 5.27 -5.77 4.32
CA GLN A 149 5.26 -4.64 5.24
C GLN A 149 6.66 -4.10 5.57
N LYS A 150 7.61 -4.99 5.84
CA LYS A 150 8.96 -4.61 6.28
C LYS A 150 9.77 -3.82 5.25
N VAL A 151 9.48 -3.95 3.94
CA VAL A 151 10.23 -3.21 2.92
C VAL A 151 9.93 -1.72 2.94
N TYR A 152 8.89 -1.30 3.64
CA TYR A 152 8.51 0.11 3.81
C TYR A 152 9.09 0.74 5.08
N SER A 153 9.90 0.01 5.85
CA SER A 153 10.39 0.47 7.15
C SER A 153 11.39 1.62 7.09
N LEU A 154 12.00 1.86 5.94
CA LEU A 154 12.89 3.01 5.73
C LEU A 154 12.14 4.27 5.26
N VAL A 155 10.86 4.14 4.92
CA VAL A 155 10.09 5.24 4.34
C VAL A 155 9.44 6.04 5.47
N PRO A 156 9.74 7.35 5.61
CA PRO A 156 9.07 8.18 6.61
C PRO A 156 7.62 8.44 6.23
N ILE A 157 6.77 8.64 7.24
CA ILE A 157 5.42 9.13 7.03
C ILE A 157 5.50 10.64 6.78
N GLN A 158 4.71 11.11 5.82
CA GLN A 158 4.60 12.51 5.47
C GLN A 158 3.25 13.09 5.90
N ASP A 159 3.10 14.39 5.76
CA ASP A 159 1.83 15.07 5.92
C ASP A 159 0.97 14.87 4.67
N PHE A 160 -0.06 14.02 4.77
CA PHE A 160 -0.94 13.70 3.65
C PHE A 160 -2.11 14.69 3.50
N SER A 161 -2.10 15.80 4.24
CA SER A 161 -3.00 16.92 3.94
C SER A 161 -2.64 17.63 2.62
N GLN A 162 -1.48 17.31 2.06
CA GLN A 162 -0.99 17.85 0.79
C GLN A 162 -0.50 16.75 -0.13
N SER A 163 -0.49 17.03 -1.43
CA SER A 163 0.11 16.12 -2.42
C SER A 163 1.63 16.24 -2.41
N TRP A 164 2.30 15.20 -2.91
CA TRP A 164 3.76 15.11 -2.93
C TRP A 164 4.29 14.96 -4.35
N THR A 165 5.44 15.59 -4.60
CA THR A 165 6.18 15.51 -5.86
C THR A 165 7.66 15.33 -5.52
N ASP A 166 8.46 14.93 -6.52
CA ASP A 166 9.90 14.78 -6.34
C ASP A 166 10.56 16.09 -5.88
N GLU A 167 10.05 17.23 -6.33
CA GLU A 167 10.59 18.55 -6.00
C GLU A 167 10.34 18.94 -4.54
N LYS A 168 9.29 18.42 -3.91
CA LYS A 168 8.99 18.69 -2.49
C LYS A 168 9.83 17.85 -1.53
N LEU A 169 10.43 16.78 -2.01
CA LEU A 169 11.26 15.87 -1.24
C LEU A 169 12.74 16.18 -1.47
#